data_93d8a10eecce9d84e5b336e78360334b
#
_entry.id   93d8a10eecce9d84e5b336e78360334b
#
_cell.length_a   1.000
_cell.length_b   1.000
_cell.length_c   1.000
_cell.angle_alpha   90.00
_cell.angle_beta   90.00
_cell.angle_gamma   90.00
#
_symmetry.space_group_name_H-M   'P 1'
#
loop_
_entity.id
_entity.type
_entity.pdbx_description
1 polymer ?
#
loop_
_entity_poly.entity_id
_entity_poly.type
_entity_poly.pdbx_seq_one_letter_code
_entity_poly.pdbx_strand_id
1 'polypeptide(L)'
;MDTQAMQAMVRFGLGARGAEAPPADPALWLRRQITEPDPTRLDPAPSTAAGLAALRHDRQTKAPADERQVGPLFRAELTALLTNALTTSAPFRERLVWFWTNHFTVSTRQGGVAAVAGAFVQEAIRPHVTGRFSDMLLAVMRHPAMLIYLN
;
A
#
# COMPACT_ATOMS: atom_id res chain seq x y z
N MET A 1 25.36 17.33 13.79
CA MET A 1 24.16 16.66 13.24
C MET A 1 23.48 15.98 14.41
N ASP A 2 22.21 16.25 14.64
CA ASP A 2 21.50 15.67 15.80
C ASP A 2 21.33 14.15 15.61
N THR A 3 22.01 13.38 16.47
CA THR A 3 22.01 11.92 16.42
C THR A 3 20.59 11.35 16.62
N GLN A 4 19.76 12.00 17.44
CA GLN A 4 18.41 11.58 17.71
C GLN A 4 17.50 11.76 16.48
N ALA A 5 17.64 12.88 15.77
CA ALA A 5 16.89 13.14 14.54
C ALA A 5 17.26 12.15 13.43
N MET A 6 18.54 11.82 13.28
CA MET A 6 18.99 10.81 12.33
C MET A 6 18.49 9.42 12.69
N GLN A 7 18.53 9.04 13.96
CA GLN A 7 17.96 7.77 14.45
C GLN A 7 16.47 7.67 14.17
N ALA A 8 15.71 8.76 14.31
CA ALA A 8 14.30 8.79 14.01
C ALA A 8 14.02 8.48 12.54
N MET A 9 14.76 9.09 11.61
CA MET A 9 14.62 8.81 10.17
C MET A 9 14.92 7.36 9.82
N VAL A 10 15.95 6.78 10.43
CA VAL A 10 16.34 5.37 10.17
C VAL A 10 15.36 4.39 10.79
N ARG A 11 14.96 4.61 12.05
CA ARG A 11 14.11 3.67 12.81
C ARG A 11 12.65 3.75 12.42
N PHE A 12 12.14 4.96 12.16
CA PHE A 12 10.71 5.21 11.93
C PHE A 12 10.40 5.71 10.52
N GLY A 13 11.39 6.21 9.78
CA GLY A 13 11.23 6.55 8.37
C GLY A 13 11.61 5.40 7.44
N LEU A 14 11.76 5.72 6.16
CA LEU A 14 12.25 4.82 5.11
C LEU A 14 13.74 5.05 4.80
N GLY A 15 14.48 5.60 5.75
CA GLY A 15 15.85 6.05 5.60
C GLY A 15 15.96 7.51 5.14
N ALA A 16 17.19 8.03 5.06
CA ALA A 16 17.44 9.35 4.50
C ALA A 16 17.35 9.31 2.98
N ARG A 17 16.62 10.24 2.38
CA ARG A 17 16.44 10.33 0.92
C ARG A 17 17.10 11.59 0.40
N GLY A 18 18.16 11.43 -0.39
CA GLY A 18 18.85 12.55 -1.01
C GLY A 18 19.28 13.63 0.00
N ALA A 19 18.84 14.87 -0.23
CA ALA A 19 19.13 16.03 0.63
C ALA A 19 18.05 16.28 1.72
N GLU A 20 17.23 15.27 2.06
CA GLU A 20 16.22 15.41 3.11
C GLU A 20 16.86 15.73 4.45
N ALA A 21 16.48 16.87 5.04
CA ALA A 21 16.99 17.27 6.34
C ALA A 21 16.35 16.46 7.46
N PRO A 22 17.11 16.02 8.48
CA PRO A 22 16.55 15.39 9.67
C PRO A 22 15.53 16.30 10.37
N PRO A 23 14.46 15.74 10.95
CA PRO A 23 13.44 16.52 11.63
C PRO A 23 14.02 17.25 12.85
N ALA A 24 13.70 18.54 12.99
CA ALA A 24 14.13 19.34 14.14
C ALA A 24 13.52 18.83 15.47
N ASP A 25 12.28 18.33 15.42
CA ASP A 25 11.60 17.66 16.53
C ASP A 25 11.12 16.28 16.07
N PRO A 26 11.86 15.20 16.37
CA PRO A 26 11.51 13.85 15.97
C PRO A 26 10.18 13.34 16.55
N ALA A 27 9.82 13.74 17.76
CA ALA A 27 8.57 13.32 18.39
C ALA A 27 7.36 13.97 17.71
N LEU A 28 7.44 15.26 17.44
CA LEU A 28 6.40 15.98 16.71
C LEU A 28 6.28 15.46 15.27
N TRP A 29 7.40 15.19 14.60
CA TRP A 29 7.44 14.62 13.25
C TRP A 29 6.73 13.27 13.18
N LEU A 30 6.96 12.37 14.14
CA LEU A 30 6.25 11.08 14.22
C LEU A 30 4.77 11.27 14.49
N ARG A 31 4.43 12.12 15.48
CA ARG A 31 3.03 12.37 15.87
C ARG A 31 2.20 12.88 14.69
N ARG A 32 2.72 13.85 13.93
CA ARG A 32 2.03 14.39 12.76
C ARG A 32 1.67 13.31 11.75
N GLN A 33 2.58 12.40 11.46
CA GLN A 33 2.35 11.33 10.48
C GLN A 33 1.23 10.35 10.85
N ILE A 34 0.86 10.26 12.12
CA ILE A 34 -0.23 9.38 12.58
C ILE A 34 -1.53 10.13 12.88
N THR A 35 -1.46 11.43 13.17
CA THR A 35 -2.65 12.25 13.51
C THR A 35 -3.18 13.08 12.35
N GLU A 36 -2.33 13.46 11.40
CA GLU A 36 -2.74 14.20 10.21
C GLU A 36 -3.34 13.28 9.15
N PRO A 37 -4.14 13.81 8.23
CA PRO A 37 -4.66 13.04 7.09
C PRO A 37 -3.53 12.37 6.29
N ASP A 38 -3.83 11.22 5.70
CA ASP A 38 -2.87 10.52 4.83
C ASP A 38 -2.57 11.37 3.58
N PRO A 39 -1.30 11.78 3.36
CA PRO A 39 -0.93 12.58 2.21
C PRO A 39 -0.83 11.78 0.91
N THR A 40 -0.91 10.46 0.98
CA THR A 40 -0.70 9.56 -0.17
C THR A 40 -1.67 9.85 -1.30
N ARG A 41 -1.12 9.99 -2.51
CA ARG A 41 -1.86 10.09 -3.77
C ARG A 41 -1.18 9.14 -4.75
N LEU A 42 -1.86 8.06 -5.11
CA LEU A 42 -1.37 7.10 -6.09
C LEU A 42 -1.99 7.36 -7.46
N ASP A 43 -1.17 7.22 -8.50
CA ASP A 43 -1.61 7.31 -9.88
C ASP A 43 -0.91 6.18 -10.67
N PRO A 44 -1.67 5.19 -11.18
CA PRO A 44 -3.11 5.01 -10.96
C PRO A 44 -3.45 4.68 -9.50
N ALA A 45 -4.62 5.14 -9.05
CA ALA A 45 -5.15 4.76 -7.74
C ALA A 45 -5.74 3.35 -7.82
N PRO A 46 -5.17 2.37 -7.09
CA PRO A 46 -5.72 1.01 -7.08
C PRO A 46 -7.16 0.99 -6.57
N SER A 47 -8.02 0.22 -7.25
CA SER A 47 -9.39 -0.01 -6.80
C SER A 47 -9.87 -1.42 -7.11
N THR A 48 -10.66 -1.99 -6.20
CA THR A 48 -11.29 -3.30 -6.39
C THR A 48 -12.13 -3.34 -7.66
N ALA A 49 -12.86 -2.27 -7.99
CA ALA A 49 -13.71 -2.21 -9.17
C ALA A 49 -12.90 -2.35 -10.47
N ALA A 50 -11.80 -1.59 -10.60
CA ALA A 50 -10.90 -1.66 -11.76
C ALA A 50 -10.25 -3.04 -11.88
N GLY A 51 -9.74 -3.57 -10.77
CA GLY A 51 -9.10 -4.89 -10.73
C GLY A 51 -10.05 -6.02 -11.14
N LEU A 52 -11.27 -6.04 -10.59
CA LEU A 52 -12.27 -7.04 -10.97
C LEU A 52 -12.77 -6.88 -12.40
N ALA A 53 -12.81 -5.66 -12.95
CA ALA A 53 -13.13 -5.43 -14.36
C ALA A 53 -12.06 -6.01 -15.28
N ALA A 54 -10.78 -5.73 -15.00
CA ALA A 54 -9.64 -6.30 -15.74
C ALA A 54 -9.64 -7.85 -15.67
N LEU A 55 -9.88 -8.41 -14.49
CA LEU A 55 -9.94 -9.87 -14.31
C LEU A 55 -11.09 -10.51 -15.10
N ARG A 56 -12.27 -9.87 -15.10
CA ARG A 56 -13.41 -10.34 -15.91
C ARG A 56 -13.12 -10.27 -17.38
N HIS A 57 -12.54 -9.18 -17.85
CA HIS A 57 -12.13 -9.03 -19.25
C HIS A 57 -11.21 -10.19 -19.67
N ASP A 58 -10.11 -10.41 -18.94
CA ASP A 58 -9.13 -11.44 -19.24
C ASP A 58 -9.73 -12.86 -19.26
N ARG A 59 -10.71 -13.13 -18.39
CA ARG A 59 -11.41 -14.43 -18.33
C ARG A 59 -12.41 -14.61 -19.46
N GLN A 60 -13.18 -13.59 -19.81
CA GLN A 60 -14.24 -13.66 -20.83
C GLN A 60 -13.66 -13.72 -22.24
N THR A 61 -12.64 -12.93 -22.52
CA THR A 61 -12.00 -12.88 -23.85
C THR A 61 -11.01 -14.02 -24.06
N LYS A 62 -10.62 -14.74 -22.98
CA LYS A 62 -9.49 -15.69 -23.01
C LYS A 62 -8.25 -15.05 -23.63
N ALA A 63 -8.03 -13.78 -23.29
CA ALA A 63 -7.04 -12.92 -23.91
C ALA A 63 -5.66 -13.59 -23.97
N PRO A 64 -4.96 -13.52 -25.12
CA PRO A 64 -3.58 -13.92 -25.20
C PRO A 64 -2.73 -13.09 -24.24
N ALA A 65 -1.53 -13.55 -23.90
CA ALA A 65 -0.73 -12.98 -22.81
C ALA A 65 -0.42 -11.49 -22.97
N ASP A 66 -0.27 -11.02 -24.20
CA ASP A 66 0.01 -9.64 -24.61
C ASP A 66 -1.20 -8.70 -24.55
N GLU A 67 -2.41 -9.26 -24.60
CA GLU A 67 -3.67 -8.49 -24.52
C GLU A 67 -4.28 -8.47 -23.10
N ARG A 68 -3.71 -9.20 -22.14
CA ARG A 68 -4.23 -9.26 -20.76
C ARG A 68 -4.08 -7.93 -20.04
N GLN A 69 -5.14 -7.55 -19.33
CA GLN A 69 -5.22 -6.28 -18.60
C GLN A 69 -4.69 -6.37 -17.16
N VAL A 70 -4.82 -7.52 -16.50
CA VAL A 70 -4.40 -7.67 -15.10
C VAL A 70 -2.90 -7.43 -14.91
N GLY A 71 -2.06 -7.98 -15.77
CA GLY A 71 -0.61 -7.82 -15.66
C GLY A 71 -0.12 -6.38 -15.74
N PRO A 72 -0.50 -5.61 -16.78
CA PRO A 72 -0.19 -4.19 -16.88
C PRO A 72 -0.74 -3.36 -15.72
N LEU A 73 -1.99 -3.60 -15.31
CA LEU A 73 -2.61 -2.92 -14.17
C LEU A 73 -1.79 -3.15 -12.89
N PHE A 74 -1.50 -4.39 -12.56
CA PHE A 74 -0.70 -4.74 -11.36
C PHE A 74 0.67 -4.07 -11.37
N ARG A 75 1.36 -4.05 -12.53
CA ARG A 75 2.67 -3.37 -12.64
C ARG A 75 2.56 -1.86 -12.44
N ALA A 76 1.53 -1.22 -13.01
CA ALA A 76 1.31 0.21 -12.86
C ALA A 76 1.01 0.58 -11.39
N GLU A 77 0.14 -0.17 -10.71
CA GLU A 77 -0.15 -0.01 -9.29
C GLU A 77 1.09 -0.22 -8.41
N LEU A 78 1.89 -1.26 -8.70
CA LEU A 78 3.14 -1.51 -7.98
C LEU A 78 4.15 -0.36 -8.17
N THR A 79 4.27 0.16 -9.38
CA THR A 79 5.12 1.32 -9.67
C THR A 79 4.66 2.56 -8.88
N ALA A 80 3.36 2.82 -8.85
CA ALA A 80 2.79 3.92 -8.09
C ALA A 80 3.07 3.77 -6.57
N LEU A 81 2.93 2.56 -6.01
CA LEU A 81 3.25 2.27 -4.62
C LEU A 81 4.73 2.49 -4.30
N LEU A 82 5.63 2.01 -5.16
CA LEU A 82 7.08 2.20 -4.98
C LEU A 82 7.47 3.67 -5.11
N THR A 83 6.91 4.39 -6.07
CA THR A 83 7.13 5.83 -6.24
C THR A 83 6.67 6.59 -4.99
N ASN A 84 5.48 6.26 -4.46
CA ASN A 84 5.00 6.86 -3.22
C ASN A 84 5.95 6.59 -2.05
N ALA A 85 6.48 5.38 -1.92
CA ALA A 85 7.45 5.05 -0.88
C ALA A 85 8.73 5.89 -0.95
N LEU A 86 9.16 6.24 -2.17
CA LEU A 86 10.35 7.07 -2.40
C LEU A 86 10.09 8.57 -2.18
N THR A 87 8.84 9.03 -2.30
CA THR A 87 8.49 10.47 -2.32
C THR A 87 7.61 10.92 -1.15
N THR A 88 7.01 10.00 -0.40
CA THR A 88 6.05 10.32 0.67
C THR A 88 6.62 11.25 1.73
N SER A 89 5.82 12.21 2.19
CA SER A 89 6.10 13.04 3.36
C SER A 89 5.77 12.35 4.69
N ALA A 90 5.13 11.16 4.65
CA ALA A 90 4.74 10.38 5.82
C ALA A 90 5.37 8.98 5.84
N PRO A 91 6.73 8.86 5.87
CA PRO A 91 7.41 7.57 5.76
C PRO A 91 7.12 6.61 6.92
N PHE A 92 6.80 7.10 8.11
CA PHE A 92 6.39 6.25 9.23
C PHE A 92 5.03 5.60 8.99
N ARG A 93 4.07 6.37 8.43
CA ARG A 93 2.78 5.82 8.02
C ARG A 93 2.95 4.72 6.96
N GLU A 94 3.83 4.92 5.97
CA GLU A 94 4.14 3.88 4.98
C GLU A 94 4.72 2.62 5.61
N ARG A 95 5.60 2.74 6.62
CA ARG A 95 6.10 1.57 7.35
C ARG A 95 4.97 0.80 8.05
N LEU A 96 3.99 1.48 8.63
CA LEU A 96 2.83 0.84 9.22
C LEU A 96 1.98 0.12 8.16
N VAL A 97 1.78 0.74 6.99
CA VAL A 97 1.10 0.09 5.86
C VAL A 97 1.84 -1.17 5.45
N TRP A 98 3.16 -1.12 5.29
CA TRP A 98 3.95 -2.31 4.91
C TRP A 98 3.94 -3.38 5.99
N PHE A 99 4.03 -3.00 7.27
CA PHE A 99 3.94 -3.95 8.38
C PHE A 99 2.62 -4.73 8.32
N TRP A 100 1.49 -4.03 8.20
CA TRP A 100 0.18 -4.68 8.15
C TRP A 100 -0.06 -5.42 6.83
N THR A 101 0.46 -4.95 5.71
CA THR A 101 0.43 -5.68 4.43
C THR A 101 1.19 -7.00 4.52
N ASN A 102 2.32 -7.03 5.21
CA ASN A 102 3.05 -8.28 5.45
C ASN A 102 2.34 -9.20 6.45
N HIS A 103 1.64 -8.64 7.44
CA HIS A 103 0.86 -9.41 8.39
C HIS A 103 -0.36 -10.06 7.75
N PHE A 104 -1.10 -9.32 6.94
CA PHE A 104 -2.29 -9.79 6.20
C PHE A 104 -1.95 -10.13 4.74
N THR A 105 -0.90 -10.87 4.52
CA THR A 105 -0.42 -11.22 3.19
C THR A 105 -1.46 -12.00 2.37
N VAL A 106 -1.62 -11.60 1.11
CA VAL A 106 -2.32 -12.36 0.07
C VAL A 106 -1.33 -12.71 -1.05
N SER A 107 -1.34 -13.96 -1.51
CA SER A 107 -0.42 -14.40 -2.56
C SER A 107 -0.91 -14.02 -3.95
N THR A 108 -0.14 -13.23 -4.67
CA THR A 108 -0.42 -12.87 -6.07
C THR A 108 -0.28 -14.05 -7.04
N ARG A 109 0.26 -15.20 -6.58
CA ARG A 109 0.32 -16.44 -7.35
C ARG A 109 -1.05 -17.13 -7.40
N GLN A 110 -1.94 -16.85 -6.43
CA GLN A 110 -3.32 -17.35 -6.46
C GLN A 110 -4.11 -16.64 -7.55
N GLY A 111 -4.83 -17.43 -8.35
CA GLY A 111 -5.51 -16.94 -9.56
C GLY A 111 -6.50 -15.80 -9.30
N GLY A 112 -6.20 -14.61 -9.79
CA GLY A 112 -7.05 -13.42 -9.68
C GLY A 112 -6.67 -12.46 -8.55
N VAL A 113 -5.87 -12.86 -7.56
CA VAL A 113 -5.43 -11.97 -6.47
C VAL A 113 -4.62 -10.79 -7.00
N ALA A 114 -3.76 -10.99 -8.01
CA ALA A 114 -2.97 -9.92 -8.62
C ALA A 114 -3.82 -8.73 -9.12
N ALA A 115 -5.06 -9.00 -9.57
CA ALA A 115 -5.97 -7.96 -10.04
C ALA A 115 -6.44 -7.00 -8.94
N VAL A 116 -6.43 -7.42 -7.68
CA VAL A 116 -6.98 -6.66 -6.54
C VAL A 116 -5.97 -6.47 -5.40
N ALA A 117 -4.71 -6.84 -5.60
CA ALA A 117 -3.68 -6.76 -4.56
C ALA A 117 -3.35 -5.30 -4.17
N GLY A 118 -3.27 -4.39 -5.14
CA GLY A 118 -3.08 -2.96 -4.86
C GLY A 118 -4.28 -2.36 -4.14
N ALA A 119 -5.50 -2.69 -4.59
CA ALA A 119 -6.74 -2.27 -3.96
C ALA A 119 -6.83 -2.78 -2.50
N PHE A 120 -6.41 -4.00 -2.23
CA PHE A 120 -6.38 -4.56 -0.87
C PHE A 120 -5.59 -3.69 0.10
N VAL A 121 -4.43 -3.23 -0.30
CA VAL A 121 -3.61 -2.33 0.51
C VAL A 121 -4.29 -0.99 0.72
N GLN A 122 -4.88 -0.40 -0.33
CA GLN A 122 -5.46 0.94 -0.30
C GLN A 122 -6.83 0.99 0.40
N GLU A 123 -7.64 -0.05 0.25
CA GLU A 123 -9.02 -0.06 0.75
C GLU A 123 -9.16 -0.74 2.12
N ALA A 124 -8.37 -1.79 2.41
CA ALA A 124 -8.52 -2.57 3.64
C ALA A 124 -7.43 -2.31 4.69
N ILE A 125 -6.23 -1.88 4.31
CA ILE A 125 -5.11 -1.71 5.24
C ILE A 125 -4.85 -0.23 5.52
N ARG A 126 -4.53 0.56 4.51
CA ARG A 126 -4.11 1.96 4.65
C ARG A 126 -5.07 2.84 5.47
N PRO A 127 -6.39 2.79 5.29
CA PRO A 127 -7.32 3.62 6.06
C PRO A 127 -7.33 3.31 7.56
N HIS A 128 -6.87 2.12 7.95
CA HIS A 128 -6.96 1.61 9.32
C HIS A 128 -5.64 1.58 10.08
N VAL A 129 -4.50 1.95 9.46
CA VAL A 129 -3.17 1.82 10.10
C VAL A 129 -2.97 2.68 11.34
N THR A 130 -3.80 3.70 11.53
CA THR A 130 -3.81 4.56 12.73
C THR A 130 -5.11 4.44 13.52
N GLY A 131 -5.96 3.47 13.16
CA GLY A 131 -7.25 3.20 13.78
C GLY A 131 -7.25 1.98 14.71
N ARG A 132 -8.42 1.39 14.88
CA ARG A 132 -8.59 0.18 15.70
C ARG A 132 -8.23 -1.07 14.88
N PHE A 133 -7.53 -2.00 15.50
CA PHE A 133 -7.20 -3.29 14.88
C PHE A 133 -8.45 -4.07 14.43
N SER A 134 -9.54 -4.03 15.21
CA SER A 134 -10.81 -4.69 14.85
C SER A 134 -11.37 -4.19 13.52
N ASP A 135 -11.27 -2.89 13.25
CA ASP A 135 -11.80 -2.29 12.02
C ASP A 135 -10.95 -2.71 10.82
N MET A 136 -9.63 -2.73 10.98
CA MET A 136 -8.70 -3.26 9.98
C MET A 136 -8.99 -4.74 9.69
N LEU A 137 -9.11 -5.56 10.74
CA LEU A 137 -9.38 -6.99 10.60
C LEU A 137 -10.68 -7.23 9.82
N LEU A 138 -11.75 -6.51 10.15
CA LEU A 138 -13.02 -6.63 9.45
C LEU A 138 -12.91 -6.20 7.97
N ALA A 139 -12.20 -5.11 7.68
CA ALA A 139 -11.96 -4.66 6.32
C ALA A 139 -11.17 -5.70 5.51
N VAL A 140 -10.09 -6.23 6.08
CA VAL A 140 -9.24 -7.26 5.48
C VAL A 140 -10.03 -8.53 5.18
N MET A 141 -10.79 -9.05 6.15
CA MET A 141 -11.53 -10.31 6.01
C MET A 141 -12.68 -10.22 5.00
N ARG A 142 -13.23 -9.02 4.78
CA ARG A 142 -14.30 -8.78 3.81
C ARG A 142 -13.82 -8.40 2.42
N HIS A 143 -12.53 -8.07 2.28
CA HIS A 143 -12.00 -7.60 1.01
C HIS A 143 -11.93 -8.73 -0.03
N PRO A 144 -12.31 -8.48 -1.30
CA PRO A 144 -12.28 -9.50 -2.36
C PRO A 144 -10.94 -10.20 -2.54
N ALA A 145 -9.82 -9.51 -2.35
CA ALA A 145 -8.49 -10.12 -2.42
C ALA A 145 -8.32 -11.26 -1.40
N MET A 146 -8.78 -11.07 -0.15
CA MET A 146 -8.71 -12.09 0.89
C MET A 146 -9.67 -13.26 0.57
N LEU A 147 -10.88 -12.95 0.11
CA LEU A 147 -11.85 -13.97 -0.28
C LEU A 147 -11.34 -14.84 -1.44
N ILE A 148 -10.74 -14.24 -2.47
CA ILE A 148 -10.13 -14.97 -3.59
C ILE A 148 -8.92 -15.78 -3.14
N TYR A 149 -8.12 -15.24 -2.19
CA TYR A 149 -6.93 -15.91 -1.69
C TYR A 149 -7.25 -17.18 -0.88
N LEU A 150 -8.33 -17.15 -0.09
CA LEU A 150 -8.74 -18.26 0.78
C LEU A 150 -9.63 -19.29 0.09
N ASN A 151 -10.14 -19.03 -1.14
CA ASN A 151 -10.99 -19.93 -1.92
C ASN A 151 -10.11 -20.85 -2.78
#